data_d8b8d465c6fa079403fd78f8f96026b9
#
_entry.id   d8b8d465c6fa079403fd78f8f96026b9
#
_cell.length_a   1.000
_cell.length_b   1.000
_cell.length_c   1.000
_cell.angle_alpha   90.00
_cell.angle_beta   90.00
_cell.angle_gamma   90.00
#
_symmetry.space_group_name_H-M   'P 1'
#
loop_
_entity.id
_entity.type
_entity.pdbx_description
1 polymer ?
#
loop_
_entity_poly.entity_id
_entity_poly.type
_entity_poly.pdbx_seq_one_letter_code
_entity_poly.pdbx_strand_id
1 'polypeptide(L)' 'DLSYTMLTETAGDAASYFYVDSRTGSVILRRQLPADYSRDFEFQVRVSDGGQPERSYITRITGECGESR' A
#
# COMPACT_ATOMS: atom_id res chain seq x y z
N ASP A 1 -10.95 16.12 3.00
CA ASP A 1 -9.79 15.37 3.46
C ASP A 1 -9.75 14.02 2.80
N LEU A 2 -8.58 13.64 2.35
CA LEU A 2 -8.40 12.33 1.76
C LEU A 2 -7.93 11.34 2.80
N SER A 3 -8.43 10.14 2.72
CA SER A 3 -7.92 9.06 3.55
C SER A 3 -7.62 7.86 2.66
N TYR A 4 -6.63 7.10 3.08
CA TYR A 4 -6.11 6.01 2.29
C TYR A 4 -6.19 4.74 3.10
N THR A 5 -6.68 3.67 2.49
CA THR A 5 -6.82 2.39 3.16
C THR A 5 -6.25 1.31 2.27
N MET A 6 -5.28 0.58 2.80
CA MET A 6 -4.71 -0.53 2.07
C MET A 6 -5.67 -1.71 2.09
N LEU A 7 -5.92 -2.27 0.91
CA LEU A 7 -6.80 -3.43 0.80
C LEU A 7 -5.96 -4.69 0.95
N THR A 8 -5.90 -5.18 2.17
CA THR A 8 -4.99 -6.26 2.50
C THR A 8 -5.36 -7.56 1.83
N GLU A 9 -6.62 -7.71 1.46
CA GLU A 9 -7.04 -8.97 0.84
C GLU A 9 -6.46 -9.16 -0.56
N THR A 10 -5.98 -8.09 -1.17
CA THR A 10 -5.34 -8.21 -2.47
C THR A 10 -3.83 -8.05 -2.38
N ALA A 11 -3.32 -7.76 -1.20
CA ALA A 11 -1.90 -7.44 -1.06
C ALA A 11 -1.04 -8.67 -0.85
N GLY A 12 -1.62 -9.75 -0.38
CA GLY A 12 -0.83 -10.94 -0.12
C GLY A 12 0.28 -10.67 0.89
N ASP A 13 1.47 -11.09 0.56
CA ASP A 13 2.60 -10.92 1.46
C ASP A 13 2.94 -9.47 1.70
N ALA A 14 2.60 -8.59 0.77
CA ALA A 14 2.94 -7.20 0.92
C ALA A 14 2.33 -6.58 2.16
N ALA A 15 1.16 -7.06 2.56
CA ALA A 15 0.49 -6.52 3.74
C ALA A 15 1.28 -6.80 5.00
N SER A 16 2.16 -7.80 4.98
CA SER A 16 2.97 -8.12 6.13
C SER A 16 4.16 -7.18 6.27
N TYR A 17 4.61 -6.62 5.19
CA TYR A 17 5.83 -5.83 5.21
C TYR A 17 5.59 -4.35 5.03
N PHE A 18 4.48 -3.96 4.43
CA PHE A 18 4.20 -2.57 4.12
C PHE A 18 2.84 -2.16 4.65
N TYR A 19 2.68 -0.87 4.86
CA TYR A 19 1.35 -0.34 5.08
C TYR A 19 1.29 1.06 4.49
N VAL A 20 0.08 1.55 4.33
CA VAL A 20 -0.14 2.84 3.73
C VAL A 20 -0.59 3.81 4.80
N ASP A 21 0.07 4.96 4.87
CA ASP A 21 -0.31 5.99 5.80
C ASP A 21 -1.69 6.52 5.41
N SER A 22 -2.61 6.51 6.35
CA SER A 22 -3.98 6.87 6.02
C SER A 22 -4.15 8.36 5.74
N ARG A 23 -3.17 9.14 6.08
CA ARG A 23 -3.26 10.58 5.88
C ARG A 23 -2.57 11.05 4.62
N THR A 24 -1.42 10.49 4.33
CA THR A 24 -0.62 10.98 3.21
C THR A 24 -0.58 10.02 2.04
N GLY A 25 -0.98 8.76 2.26
CA GLY A 25 -0.93 7.76 1.21
C GLY A 25 0.46 7.21 0.99
N SER A 26 1.40 7.50 1.88
CA SER A 26 2.76 7.01 1.73
C SER A 26 2.84 5.54 2.08
N VAL A 27 3.64 4.82 1.34
CA VAL A 27 3.88 3.40 1.60
C VAL A 27 5.07 3.29 2.53
N ILE A 28 4.87 2.63 3.66
CA ILE A 28 5.86 2.57 4.72
C ILE A 28 6.20 1.13 4.99
N LEU A 29 7.48 0.84 5.15
CA LEU A 29 7.94 -0.49 5.46
C LEU A 29 7.75 -0.75 6.95
N ARG A 30 7.01 -1.81 7.27
CA ARG A 30 6.66 -2.13 8.65
C ARG A 30 7.68 -3.02 9.34
N ARG A 31 8.33 -3.87 8.58
CA ARG A 31 9.26 -4.82 9.15
C ARG A 31 10.33 -5.13 8.13
N GLN A 32 11.40 -5.70 8.61
CA GLN A 32 12.52 -6.00 7.74
C GLN A 32 12.15 -7.08 6.74
N LEU A 33 12.54 -6.88 5.51
CA LEU A 33 12.30 -7.88 4.48
C LEU A 33 13.29 -9.03 4.61
N PRO A 34 12.87 -10.23 4.22
CA PRO A 34 13.81 -11.34 4.19
C PRO A 34 14.94 -11.05 3.22
N ALA A 35 16.09 -11.64 3.48
CA ALA A 35 17.25 -11.40 2.66
C ALA A 35 17.06 -11.83 1.22
N ASP A 36 16.20 -12.83 1.02
CA ASP A 36 15.96 -13.32 -0.33
C ASP A 36 14.72 -12.73 -0.97
N TYR A 37 14.17 -11.70 -0.35
CA TYR A 37 12.99 -11.06 -0.93
C TYR A 37 13.45 -10.16 -2.06
N SER A 38 13.05 -10.49 -3.25
CA SER A 38 13.44 -9.69 -4.40
C SER A 38 12.40 -9.76 -5.48
N ARG A 39 11.17 -9.51 -5.10
CA ARG A 39 10.06 -9.59 -6.04
C ARG A 39 9.32 -8.28 -6.09
N ASP A 40 8.61 -8.09 -7.18
CA ASP A 40 7.69 -6.97 -7.27
C ASP A 40 6.57 -7.18 -6.29
N PHE A 41 6.00 -6.08 -5.82
CA PHE A 41 4.81 -6.17 -5.02
C PHE A 41 3.73 -5.32 -5.66
N GLU A 42 2.50 -5.66 -5.32
CA GLU A 42 1.36 -4.96 -5.85
C GLU A 42 0.23 -5.06 -4.85
N PHE A 43 -0.38 -3.94 -4.56
CA PHE A 43 -1.56 -3.96 -3.71
C PHE A 43 -2.44 -2.79 -4.10
N GLN A 44 -3.67 -2.83 -3.63
CA GLN A 44 -4.63 -1.80 -3.94
C GLN A 44 -4.88 -0.94 -2.73
N VAL A 45 -5.13 0.33 -2.99
CA VAL A 45 -5.41 1.30 -1.95
C VAL A 45 -6.71 2.00 -2.30
N ARG A 46 -7.59 2.06 -1.32
CA ARG A 46 -8.82 2.78 -1.50
C ARG A 46 -8.64 4.21 -1.01
N VAL A 47 -8.97 5.15 -1.86
CA VAL A 47 -8.86 6.57 -1.54
C VAL A 47 -10.26 7.13 -1.37
N SER A 48 -10.52 7.75 -0.23
CA SER A 48 -11.81 8.32 0.06
C SER A 48 -11.64 9.79 0.39
N ASP A 49 -12.59 10.61 -0.07
CA ASP A 49 -12.48 12.04 0.18
C ASP A 49 -13.27 12.49 1.40
N GLY A 50 -14.02 11.59 2.01
CA GLY A 50 -14.78 11.93 3.20
C GLY A 50 -15.92 12.92 2.98
N GLY A 51 -16.32 13.14 1.75
CA GLY A 51 -17.35 14.09 1.46
C GLY A 51 -18.74 13.54 1.66
N GLN A 52 -19.72 14.33 1.28
CA GLN A 52 -21.11 13.92 1.35
C GLN A 52 -21.83 14.31 0.07
N PRO A 53 -22.11 13.34 -0.78
CA PRO A 53 -21.81 11.92 -0.51
C PRO A 53 -20.31 11.65 -0.62
N GLU A 54 -19.90 10.67 0.12
CA GLU A 54 -18.51 10.27 0.09
C GLU A 54 -18.14 9.70 -1.27
N ARG A 55 -16.99 10.08 -1.75
CA ARG A 55 -16.49 9.54 -2.99
C ARG A 55 -15.21 8.78 -2.73
N SER A 56 -15.08 7.66 -3.36
CA SER A 56 -13.89 6.86 -3.19
C SER A 56 -13.55 6.17 -4.49
N TYR A 57 -12.31 5.80 -4.61
CA TYR A 57 -11.86 5.01 -5.74
C TYR A 57 -10.68 4.17 -5.30
N ILE A 58 -10.34 3.20 -6.13
CA ILE A 58 -9.26 2.28 -5.82
C ILE A 58 -8.14 2.49 -6.82
N THR A 59 -6.95 2.65 -6.29
CA THR A 59 -5.77 2.77 -7.12
C THR A 59 -4.83 1.62 -6.79
N ARG A 60 -3.99 1.27 -7.74
CA ARG A 60 -3.07 0.16 -7.58
C ARG A 60 -1.66 0.70 -7.39
N ILE A 61 -0.99 0.18 -6.39
CA ILE A 61 0.38 0.54 -6.09
C ILE A 61 1.26 -0.63 -6.47
N THR A 62 2.29 -0.36 -7.26
CA THR A 62 3.23 -1.40 -7.62
C THR A 62 4.64 -0.91 -7.32
N GLY A 63 5.52 -1.83 -7.02
CA GLY A 63 6.89 -1.49 -6.74
C GLY A 63 7.77 -2.69 -6.89
N GLU A 64 9.04 -2.46 -6.78
CA GLU A 64 10.04 -3.47 -6.92
C GLU A 64 10.89 -3.46 -5.67
N CYS A 65 10.96 -4.62 -5.04
CA CYS A 65 11.73 -4.72 -3.84
C CYS A 65 12.90 -5.59 -4.12
N GLY A 66 13.97 -5.07 -4.48
CA GLY A 66 15.15 -5.85 -4.75
C GLY A 66 16.33 -5.09 -4.31
N GLU A 67 17.46 -5.63 -4.60
CA GLU A 67 18.67 -5.05 -4.29
C GLU A 67 18.88 -3.83 -5.09
N SER A 68 19.24 -2.81 -4.54
CA SER A 68 19.60 -1.68 -5.36
C SER A 68 20.96 -1.22 -4.98
N ARG A 69 21.58 -1.31 -5.29
CA ARG A 69 22.71 -0.98 -4.97
C ARG A 69 23.14 -0.50 -5.21
#